data_36990e1e151e9b265db56e38b883aa91
#
_entry.id   36990e1e151e9b265db56e38b883aa91
#
_cell.length_a   1.000
_cell.length_b   1.000
_cell.length_c   1.000
_cell.angle_alpha   90.00
_cell.angle_beta   90.00
_cell.angle_gamma   90.00
#
_symmetry.space_group_name_H-M   'P 1'
#
loop_
_entity.id
_entity.type
_entity.pdbx_description
1 polymer ?
#
loop_
_entity_poly.entity_id
_entity_poly.type
_entity_poly.pdbx_seq_one_letter_code
_entity_poly.pdbx_strand_id
1 'polypeptide(L)'
;AEYILSGGNENVILCERGIRTFSDGTRSTLDLSAVPLLHEMTHLPVVVDPSHAVGRASLVPPMALAAAACGADGLLIEVHNDPLHALCDGAQLPEDFAALARQIAALREVTHR
;
A
#
# COMPACT_ATOMS: atom_id res chain seq x y z
N ALA A 1 -9.87 -2.85 13.97
CA ALA A 1 -8.80 -2.54 14.94
C ALA A 1 -9.32 -2.52 16.39
N GLU A 2 -10.42 -1.86 16.63
CA GLU A 2 -10.98 -1.73 18.00
C GLU A 2 -11.26 -3.07 18.66
N TYR A 3 -11.78 -4.05 17.94
CA TYR A 3 -12.03 -5.38 18.48
C TYR A 3 -10.75 -6.08 18.94
N ILE A 4 -9.70 -5.95 18.16
CA ILE A 4 -8.40 -6.56 18.47
C ILE A 4 -7.80 -5.87 19.69
N LEU A 5 -7.82 -4.54 19.72
CA LEU A 5 -7.28 -3.73 20.80
C LEU A 5 -8.06 -3.98 22.11
N SER A 6 -9.39 -4.07 22.05
CA SER A 6 -10.21 -4.32 23.22
C SER A 6 -10.01 -5.71 23.79
N GLY A 7 -9.54 -6.67 22.99
CA GLY A 7 -9.14 -8.00 23.44
C GLY A 7 -7.76 -8.07 24.09
N GLY A 8 -7.06 -6.93 24.21
CA GLY A 8 -5.75 -6.86 24.86
C GLY A 8 -4.57 -7.00 23.94
N ASN A 9 -4.76 -7.15 22.62
CA ASN A 9 -3.68 -7.23 21.67
C ASN A 9 -3.42 -5.85 21.07
N GLU A 10 -2.27 -5.25 21.39
CA GLU A 10 -1.84 -3.95 20.92
C GLU A 10 -1.05 -4.01 19.60
N ASN A 11 -0.73 -5.21 19.13
CA ASN A 11 0.03 -5.42 17.89
C ASN A 11 -0.92 -5.37 16.69
N VAL A 12 -1.35 -4.17 16.33
CA VAL A 12 -2.29 -3.91 15.25
C VAL A 12 -1.64 -3.00 14.22
N ILE A 13 -1.80 -3.34 12.95
CA ILE A 13 -1.37 -2.54 11.79
C ILE A 13 -2.61 -2.22 10.98
N LEU A 14 -2.79 -0.94 10.62
CA LEU A 14 -3.87 -0.51 9.74
C LEU A 14 -3.41 -0.62 8.29
N CYS A 15 -4.32 -1.01 7.40
CA CYS A 15 -3.98 -1.16 5.98
C CYS A 15 -5.01 -0.44 5.11
N GLU A 16 -4.54 0.52 4.31
CA GLU A 16 -5.33 1.13 3.25
C GLU A 16 -5.15 0.29 1.98
N ARG A 17 -6.23 -0.29 1.47
CA ARG A 17 -6.19 -1.16 0.29
C ARG A 17 -7.23 -0.81 -0.76
N GLY A 18 -7.79 0.38 -0.69
CA GLY A 18 -8.75 0.89 -1.66
C GLY A 18 -10.16 0.99 -1.11
N ILE A 19 -10.87 1.95 -1.62
CA ILE A 19 -12.28 2.20 -1.31
C ILE A 19 -13.08 2.29 -2.60
N ARG A 20 -14.38 2.02 -2.53
CA ARG A 20 -15.26 2.21 -3.66
C ARG A 20 -15.65 3.68 -3.79
N THR A 21 -15.51 4.21 -5.01
CA THR A 21 -15.90 5.59 -5.34
C THR A 21 -16.64 5.62 -6.67
N PHE A 22 -17.00 6.81 -7.12
CA PHE A 22 -17.57 7.00 -8.45
C PHE A 22 -16.56 6.80 -9.58
N SER A 23 -15.27 6.82 -9.26
CA SER A 23 -14.22 6.55 -10.25
C SER A 23 -14.24 5.08 -10.66
N ASP A 24 -14.22 4.82 -11.95
CA ASP A 24 -14.22 3.46 -12.52
C ASP A 24 -12.96 3.14 -13.33
N GLY A 25 -11.97 4.05 -13.32
CA GLY A 25 -10.70 3.86 -14.02
C GLY A 25 -9.81 2.79 -13.43
N THR A 26 -10.01 2.47 -12.16
CA THR A 26 -9.30 1.41 -11.44
C THR A 26 -10.31 0.54 -10.70
N ARG A 27 -9.85 -0.60 -10.17
CA ARG A 27 -10.72 -1.49 -9.39
C ARG A 27 -11.32 -0.78 -8.19
N SER A 28 -10.50 -0.07 -7.44
CA SER A 28 -10.89 0.75 -6.30
C SER A 28 -10.04 2.01 -6.29
N THR A 29 -10.45 3.00 -5.54
CA THR A 29 -9.66 4.22 -5.35
C THR A 29 -8.76 4.05 -4.14
N LEU A 30 -7.47 4.28 -4.31
CA LEU A 30 -6.50 4.27 -3.23
C LEU A 30 -6.55 5.62 -2.52
N ASP A 31 -7.02 5.62 -1.28
CA ASP A 31 -7.13 6.84 -0.47
C ASP A 31 -5.84 7.09 0.31
N LEU A 32 -4.89 7.76 -0.33
CA LEU A 32 -3.61 8.08 0.30
C LEU A 32 -3.74 9.13 1.40
N SER A 33 -4.78 9.96 1.37
CA SER A 33 -5.05 10.93 2.45
C SER A 33 -5.29 10.25 3.79
N ALA A 34 -5.76 9.00 3.77
CA ALA A 34 -5.97 8.23 4.99
C ALA A 34 -4.68 8.03 5.77
N VAL A 35 -3.53 7.95 5.11
CA VAL A 35 -2.25 7.72 5.78
C VAL A 35 -1.90 8.83 6.77
N PRO A 36 -1.74 10.09 6.34
CA PRO A 36 -1.45 11.17 7.30
C PRO A 36 -2.60 11.40 8.28
N LEU A 37 -3.85 11.23 7.85
CA LEU A 37 -5.00 11.39 8.73
C LEU A 37 -4.96 10.37 9.88
N LEU A 38 -4.71 9.10 9.59
CA LEU A 38 -4.62 8.06 10.62
C LEU A 38 -3.42 8.28 11.54
N HIS A 39 -2.30 8.79 11.02
CA HIS A 39 -1.15 9.12 11.85
C HIS A 39 -1.47 10.23 12.86
N GLU A 40 -2.40 11.13 12.55
CA GLU A 40 -2.87 12.13 13.51
C GLU A 40 -3.81 11.54 14.55
N MET A 41 -4.55 10.49 14.19
CA MET A 41 -5.59 9.90 15.05
C MET A 41 -5.07 8.79 15.96
N THR A 42 -4.01 8.10 15.58
CA THR A 42 -3.51 6.95 16.30
C THR A 42 -1.99 6.79 16.14
N HIS A 43 -1.39 6.07 17.07
CA HIS A 43 0.03 5.70 17.03
C HIS A 43 0.29 4.42 16.23
N LEU A 44 -0.76 3.76 15.76
CA LEU A 44 -0.62 2.49 15.05
C LEU A 44 0.07 2.69 13.70
N PRO A 45 0.87 1.71 13.25
CA PRO A 45 1.43 1.75 11.90
C PRO A 45 0.34 1.70 10.83
N VAL A 46 0.56 2.43 9.74
CA VAL A 46 -0.34 2.44 8.59
C VAL A 46 0.43 1.96 7.36
N VAL A 47 0.00 0.86 6.79
CA VAL A 47 0.55 0.33 5.54
C VAL A 47 -0.44 0.54 4.40
N VAL A 48 0.06 0.49 3.17
CA VAL A 48 -0.74 0.68 1.97
C VAL A 48 -0.57 -0.53 1.06
N ASP A 49 -1.68 -1.00 0.51
CA ASP A 49 -1.73 -2.10 -0.44
C ASP A 49 -2.20 -1.58 -1.81
N PRO A 50 -1.29 -1.08 -2.65
CA PRO A 50 -1.69 -0.58 -3.97
C PRO A 50 -2.09 -1.70 -4.92
N SER A 51 -1.55 -2.90 -4.76
CA SER A 51 -1.85 -4.03 -5.65
C SER A 51 -3.34 -4.35 -5.71
N HIS A 52 -3.98 -4.44 -4.55
CA HIS A 52 -5.42 -4.73 -4.48
C HIS A 52 -6.28 -3.51 -4.82
N ALA A 53 -5.79 -2.29 -4.55
CA ALA A 53 -6.56 -1.09 -4.83
C ALA A 53 -6.68 -0.83 -6.33
N VAL A 54 -5.56 -0.76 -7.05
CA VAL A 54 -5.59 -0.35 -8.46
C VAL A 54 -5.88 -1.49 -9.44
N GLY A 55 -5.57 -2.73 -9.09
CA GLY A 55 -5.89 -3.90 -9.90
C GLY A 55 -5.15 -3.99 -11.23
N ARG A 56 -4.08 -3.20 -11.43
CA ARG A 56 -3.24 -3.23 -12.63
C ARG A 56 -1.77 -3.12 -12.23
N ALA A 57 -0.96 -4.04 -12.72
CA ALA A 57 0.47 -4.08 -12.40
C ALA A 57 1.18 -2.77 -12.77
N SER A 58 0.82 -2.15 -13.90
CA SER A 58 1.44 -0.91 -14.37
C SER A 58 1.21 0.30 -13.45
N LEU A 59 0.14 0.29 -12.66
CA LEU A 59 -0.20 1.38 -11.77
C LEU A 59 0.39 1.21 -10.37
N VAL A 60 0.85 0.01 -10.03
CA VAL A 60 1.39 -0.28 -8.69
C VAL A 60 2.66 0.50 -8.38
N PRO A 61 3.68 0.56 -9.26
CA PRO A 61 4.89 1.32 -8.95
C PRO A 61 4.65 2.80 -8.62
N PRO A 62 3.93 3.58 -9.45
CA PRO A 62 3.69 4.99 -9.10
C PRO A 62 2.87 5.16 -7.81
N MET A 63 1.91 4.28 -7.56
CA MET A 63 1.10 4.39 -6.34
C MET A 63 1.88 3.95 -5.09
N ALA A 64 2.75 2.97 -5.22
CA ALA A 64 3.63 2.56 -4.13
C ALA A 64 4.60 3.69 -3.75
N LEU A 65 5.17 4.37 -4.75
CA LEU A 65 6.04 5.52 -4.51
C LEU A 65 5.28 6.69 -3.87
N ALA A 66 4.06 6.96 -4.33
CA ALA A 66 3.22 7.99 -3.74
C ALA A 66 2.85 7.66 -2.28
N ALA A 67 2.56 6.40 -1.98
CA ALA A 67 2.29 5.95 -0.62
C ALA A 67 3.50 6.14 0.29
N ALA A 68 4.69 5.79 -0.19
CA ALA A 68 5.92 6.03 0.57
C ALA A 68 6.14 7.53 0.79
N ALA A 69 5.89 8.36 -0.22
CA ALA A 69 6.05 9.81 -0.13
C ALA A 69 5.10 10.44 0.89
N CYS A 70 3.88 9.95 1.03
CA CYS A 70 2.93 10.49 2.00
C CYS A 70 3.13 9.95 3.42
N GLY A 71 4.15 9.12 3.65
CA GLY A 71 4.55 8.68 4.97
C GLY A 71 4.01 7.33 5.42
N ALA A 72 3.56 6.47 4.50
CA ALA A 72 3.17 5.12 4.86
C ALA A 72 4.31 4.39 5.59
N ASP A 73 3.98 3.65 6.62
CA ASP A 73 4.96 2.90 7.42
C ASP A 73 5.43 1.64 6.69
N GLY A 74 4.65 1.14 5.74
CA GLY A 74 4.99 -0.01 4.95
C GLY A 74 4.07 -0.17 3.74
N LEU A 75 4.39 -1.15 2.92
CA LEU A 75 3.66 -1.46 1.70
C LEU A 75 3.40 -2.98 1.63
N LEU A 76 2.25 -3.35 1.11
CA LEU A 76 1.92 -4.71 0.72
C LEU A 76 1.83 -4.76 -0.79
N ILE A 77 2.70 -5.53 -1.43
CA ILE A 77 2.77 -5.61 -2.89
C ILE A 77 2.75 -7.08 -3.29
N GLU A 78 1.82 -7.42 -4.17
CA GLU A 78 1.72 -8.76 -4.73
C GLU A 78 2.85 -8.98 -5.74
N VAL A 79 3.56 -10.11 -5.61
CA VAL A 79 4.64 -10.50 -6.51
C VAL A 79 4.36 -11.90 -7.01
N HIS A 80 4.54 -12.13 -8.30
CA HIS A 80 4.33 -13.43 -8.92
C HIS A 80 5.31 -13.63 -10.08
N ASN A 81 5.87 -14.82 -10.20
CA ASN A 81 6.78 -15.13 -11.30
C ASN A 81 6.06 -15.30 -12.66
N ASP A 82 4.74 -15.44 -12.63
CA ASP A 82 3.89 -15.50 -13.83
C ASP A 82 2.61 -14.68 -13.56
N PRO A 83 2.66 -13.32 -13.67
CA PRO A 83 1.54 -12.47 -13.32
C PRO A 83 0.25 -12.75 -14.08
N LEU A 84 0.32 -13.29 -15.30
CA LEU A 84 -0.87 -13.64 -16.07
C LEU A 84 -1.70 -14.75 -15.42
N HIS A 85 -1.07 -15.57 -14.58
CA HIS A 85 -1.72 -16.66 -13.86
C HIS A 85 -1.88 -16.36 -12.36
N ALA A 86 -1.56 -15.15 -11.92
CA ALA A 86 -1.76 -14.73 -10.53
C ALA A 86 -3.25 -14.48 -10.25
N LEU A 87 -3.63 -14.67 -8.99
CA LEU A 87 -5.00 -14.36 -8.54
C LEU A 87 -5.24 -12.86 -8.40
N CYS A 88 -4.19 -12.05 -8.37
CA CYS A 88 -4.27 -10.60 -8.26
C CYS A 88 -3.76 -9.95 -9.55
N ASP A 89 -4.59 -9.12 -10.17
CA ASP A 89 -4.23 -8.41 -11.41
C ASP A 89 -3.13 -7.38 -11.21
N GLY A 90 -2.88 -6.96 -9.97
CA GLY A 90 -1.84 -5.99 -9.61
C GLY A 90 -0.48 -6.62 -9.30
N ALA A 91 -0.27 -7.91 -9.61
CA ALA A 91 0.98 -8.59 -9.28
C ALA A 91 2.15 -8.09 -10.13
N GLN A 92 3.30 -7.94 -9.48
CA GLN A 92 4.55 -7.53 -10.10
C GLN A 92 5.42 -8.75 -10.43
N LEU A 93 6.22 -8.66 -11.48
CA LEU A 93 7.32 -9.60 -11.67
C LEU A 93 8.39 -9.38 -10.58
N PRO A 94 9.13 -10.44 -10.16
CA PRO A 94 10.16 -10.28 -9.13
C PRO A 94 11.21 -9.22 -9.42
N GLU A 95 11.69 -9.13 -10.66
CA GLU A 95 12.69 -8.12 -11.06
C GLU A 95 12.11 -6.71 -11.02
N ASP A 96 10.85 -6.52 -11.38
CA ASP A 96 10.18 -5.22 -11.30
C ASP A 96 9.96 -4.81 -9.85
N PHE A 97 9.61 -5.75 -9.00
CA PHE A 97 9.50 -5.51 -7.56
C PHE A 97 10.85 -5.12 -6.96
N ALA A 98 11.94 -5.79 -7.34
CA ALA A 98 13.27 -5.47 -6.83
C ALA A 98 13.68 -4.04 -7.19
N ALA A 99 13.39 -3.61 -8.43
CA ALA A 99 13.64 -2.23 -8.85
C ALA A 99 12.81 -1.23 -8.06
N LEU A 100 11.53 -1.53 -7.87
CA LEU A 100 10.62 -0.70 -7.09
C LEU A 100 11.07 -0.58 -5.62
N ALA A 101 11.49 -1.69 -5.02
CA ALA A 101 11.97 -1.69 -3.63
C ALA A 101 13.16 -0.75 -3.44
N ARG A 102 14.09 -0.71 -4.41
CA ARG A 102 15.22 0.23 -4.37
C ARG A 102 14.77 1.68 -4.45
N GLN A 103 13.80 1.98 -5.32
CA GLN A 103 13.23 3.33 -5.44
C GLN A 103 12.52 3.76 -4.16
N ILE A 104 11.78 2.87 -3.54
CA ILE A 104 11.10 3.13 -2.27
C ILE A 104 12.12 3.43 -1.16
N ALA A 105 13.18 2.64 -1.07
CA ALA A 105 14.22 2.84 -0.08
C ALA A 105 14.89 4.21 -0.23
N ALA A 106 15.21 4.61 -1.47
CA ALA A 106 15.80 5.92 -1.76
C ALA A 106 14.84 7.07 -1.38
N LEU A 107 13.56 6.91 -1.69
CA LEU A 107 12.54 7.92 -1.37
C LEU A 107 12.35 8.06 0.15
N ARG A 108 12.41 6.97 0.90
CA ARG A 108 12.28 7.01 2.35
C ARG A 108 13.40 7.80 3.03
N GLU A 109 14.59 7.80 2.50
CA GLU A 109 15.68 8.61 3.04
C GLU A 109 15.36 10.10 3.01
N VAL A 110 14.53 10.55 2.07
CA VAL A 110 14.10 11.95 1.96
C VAL A 110 12.89 12.25 2.84
N THR A 111 11.94 11.33 2.93
CA THR A 111 10.63 11.54 3.55
C THR A 111 10.57 11.14 5.02
N HIS A 112 11.41 10.21 5.46
CA HIS A 112 11.49 9.78 6.86
C HIS A 112 12.75 10.33 7.50
N ARG A 113 12.55 11.23 8.41
CA ARG A 113 13.65 11.85 9.17
C ARG A 113 13.67 11.36 10.60
#